data_fd22754c23da43b5e1c2ab78b60b3381
#
_entry.id   fd22754c23da43b5e1c2ab78b60b3381
#
_cell.length_a   1.000
_cell.length_b   1.000
_cell.length_c   1.000
_cell.angle_alpha   90.00
_cell.angle_beta   90.00
_cell.angle_gamma   90.00
#
_symmetry.space_group_name_H-M   'P 1'
#
loop_
_entity.id
_entity.type
_entity.pdbx_description
1 polymer ?
#
loop_
_entity_poly.entity_id
_entity_poly.type
_entity_poly.pdbx_seq_one_letter_code
_entity_poly.pdbx_strand_id
1 'polypeptide(L)'
;GGRCEACSGDGIIKIEMQFLSDVYVPCEVCKGKRYNRETLEVKYKGKNIADVLNMTVEEALEFFENIPRIKNKLQTLMDVGLGYIRLGQPSTQLSGGEAQRIKLAYELSKRSTGKTLYILDEPTTGLHIHDVNRLVKILQRLVDGGNTVIVIEHNLDMIKCADYIVDLGPEGGDKGGTIIATGTPEKIAEAKESYTGKYLKKYL
;
A
#
# COMPACT_ATOMS: atom_id res chain seq x y z
N GLY A 1 23.03 -1.17 19.79
CA GLY A 1 24.19 -1.88 19.28
C GLY A 1 23.91 -2.43 17.88
N GLY A 2 24.98 -2.58 17.09
CA GLY A 2 24.93 -3.19 15.77
C GLY A 2 24.56 -2.26 14.62
N ARG A 3 24.00 -1.09 14.87
CA ARG A 3 23.72 -0.07 13.83
C ARG A 3 24.97 0.74 13.52
N CYS A 4 25.06 1.28 12.32
CA CYS A 4 26.08 2.27 11.99
C CYS A 4 25.89 3.51 12.85
N GLU A 5 26.90 3.92 13.61
CA GLU A 5 26.82 5.06 14.50
C GLU A 5 26.71 6.38 13.75
N ALA A 6 27.38 6.52 12.59
CA ALA A 6 27.39 7.74 11.80
C ALA A 6 26.02 8.14 11.23
N CYS A 7 25.16 7.15 10.90
CA CYS A 7 23.81 7.39 10.38
C CYS A 7 22.70 6.79 11.27
N SER A 8 23.03 6.37 12.48
CA SER A 8 22.08 5.75 13.42
C SER A 8 21.27 4.57 12.84
N GLY A 9 21.76 3.97 11.76
CA GLY A 9 21.11 2.87 11.07
C GLY A 9 20.22 3.26 9.89
N ASP A 10 20.16 4.53 9.50
CA ASP A 10 19.32 4.99 8.37
C ASP A 10 19.95 4.66 7.01
N GLY A 11 21.28 4.46 6.98
CA GLY A 11 22.01 4.20 5.73
C GLY A 11 22.22 5.44 4.86
N ILE A 12 21.54 6.54 5.18
CA ILE A 12 21.59 7.84 4.51
C ILE A 12 21.83 8.94 5.53
N ILE A 13 22.37 10.06 5.07
CA ILE A 13 22.53 11.29 5.86
C ILE A 13 21.70 12.37 5.20
N LYS A 14 20.85 13.02 5.98
CA LYS A 14 20.07 14.17 5.56
C LYS A 14 20.95 15.42 5.62
N ILE A 15 21.06 16.14 4.52
CA ILE A 15 21.70 17.44 4.43
C ILE A 15 20.59 18.48 4.31
N GLU A 16 20.42 19.28 5.37
CA GLU A 16 19.43 20.36 5.38
C GLU A 16 19.94 21.55 4.61
N MET A 17 19.13 22.04 3.66
CA MET A 17 19.43 23.23 2.88
C MET A 17 18.46 24.36 3.23
N GLN A 18 18.97 25.55 3.53
CA GLN A 18 18.14 26.67 4.03
C GLN A 18 17.06 27.16 3.06
N PHE A 19 17.24 26.98 1.75
CA PHE A 19 16.32 27.49 0.70
C PHE A 19 15.93 26.46 -0.36
N LEU A 20 16.39 25.22 -0.23
CA LEU A 20 16.11 24.11 -1.16
C LEU A 20 15.60 22.91 -0.38
N SER A 21 14.99 21.96 -1.10
CA SER A 21 14.59 20.70 -0.51
C SER A 21 15.78 19.94 0.07
N ASP A 22 15.59 19.28 1.22
CA ASP A 22 16.62 18.48 1.86
C ASP A 22 17.19 17.43 0.90
N VAL A 23 18.50 17.26 0.91
CA VAL A 23 19.19 16.25 0.11
C VAL A 23 19.59 15.07 0.98
N TYR A 24 19.32 13.87 0.49
CA TYR A 24 19.66 12.62 1.15
C TYR A 24 20.81 11.93 0.42
N VAL A 25 21.94 11.77 1.09
CA VAL A 25 23.13 11.10 0.53
C VAL A 25 23.41 9.79 1.26
N PRO A 26 23.95 8.75 0.59
CA PRO A 26 24.38 7.54 1.25
C PRO A 26 25.42 7.83 2.34
N CYS A 27 25.28 7.17 3.49
CA CYS A 27 26.27 7.28 4.56
C CYS A 27 27.63 6.75 4.09
N GLU A 28 28.67 7.57 4.15
CA GLU A 28 30.03 7.20 3.69
C GLU A 28 30.64 6.08 4.53
N VAL A 29 30.30 5.98 5.82
CA VAL A 29 30.84 4.97 6.76
C VAL A 29 30.27 3.58 6.43
N CYS A 30 28.95 3.42 6.38
CA CYS A 30 28.34 2.13 6.11
C CYS A 30 27.97 1.90 4.63
N LYS A 31 28.16 2.90 3.77
CA LYS A 31 27.83 2.85 2.33
C LYS A 31 26.41 2.34 2.07
N GLY A 32 25.44 2.85 2.84
CA GLY A 32 24.04 2.45 2.74
C GLY A 32 23.67 1.14 3.45
N LYS A 33 24.62 0.40 4.01
CA LYS A 33 24.36 -0.92 4.64
C LYS A 33 23.69 -0.86 6.00
N ARG A 34 23.60 0.32 6.65
CA ARG A 34 22.89 0.60 7.92
C ARG A 34 23.48 -0.01 9.20
N TYR A 35 24.32 -1.02 9.08
CA TYR A 35 24.88 -1.78 10.21
C TYR A 35 26.40 -1.70 10.23
N ASN A 36 26.97 -1.98 11.42
CA ASN A 36 28.40 -2.09 11.59
C ASN A 36 28.93 -3.41 11.00
N ARG A 37 30.26 -3.51 10.87
CA ARG A 37 30.92 -4.67 10.25
C ARG A 37 30.60 -5.97 10.97
N GLU A 38 30.63 -5.98 12.29
CA GLU A 38 30.40 -7.17 13.11
C GLU A 38 28.99 -7.74 12.88
N THR A 39 27.97 -6.87 12.81
CA THR A 39 26.59 -7.28 12.50
C THR A 39 26.46 -7.85 11.09
N LEU A 40 27.21 -7.30 10.13
CA LEU A 40 27.18 -7.76 8.74
C LEU A 40 27.93 -9.11 8.53
N GLU A 41 28.73 -9.56 9.49
CA GLU A 41 29.36 -10.88 9.45
C GLU A 41 28.36 -12.01 9.76
N VAL A 42 27.25 -11.69 10.48
CA VAL A 42 26.18 -12.66 10.77
C VAL A 42 25.37 -12.93 9.50
N LYS A 43 25.24 -14.20 9.12
CA LYS A 43 24.55 -14.63 7.91
C LYS A 43 23.48 -15.70 8.19
N TYR A 44 22.38 -15.62 7.46
CA TYR A 44 21.36 -16.65 7.36
C TYR A 44 21.21 -17.04 5.88
N LYS A 45 21.31 -18.33 5.53
CA LYS A 45 21.35 -18.84 4.13
C LYS A 45 22.32 -18.01 3.25
N GLY A 46 23.50 -17.64 3.78
CA GLY A 46 24.54 -16.90 3.07
C GLY A 46 24.30 -15.40 2.91
N LYS A 47 23.19 -14.84 3.37
CA LYS A 47 22.82 -13.42 3.30
C LYS A 47 22.91 -12.77 4.67
N ASN A 48 23.47 -11.57 4.74
CA ASN A 48 23.45 -10.73 5.94
C ASN A 48 22.22 -9.81 5.96
N ILE A 49 22.03 -9.07 7.04
CA ILE A 49 20.85 -8.20 7.20
C ILE A 49 20.76 -7.10 6.12
N ALA A 50 21.88 -6.57 5.62
CA ALA A 50 21.85 -5.56 4.55
C ALA A 50 21.41 -6.20 3.23
N ASP A 51 21.85 -7.43 2.95
CA ASP A 51 21.41 -8.18 1.76
C ASP A 51 19.90 -8.43 1.84
N VAL A 52 19.38 -8.82 3.02
CA VAL A 52 17.94 -9.05 3.24
C VAL A 52 17.13 -7.77 3.06
N LEU A 53 17.60 -6.63 3.59
CA LEU A 53 16.92 -5.35 3.41
C LEU A 53 16.92 -4.86 1.96
N ASN A 54 17.86 -5.32 1.14
CA ASN A 54 17.89 -5.02 -0.28
C ASN A 54 16.99 -5.93 -1.13
N MET A 55 16.50 -7.03 -0.58
CA MET A 55 15.54 -7.90 -1.26
C MET A 55 14.22 -7.17 -1.50
N THR A 56 13.59 -7.47 -2.62
CA THR A 56 12.17 -7.17 -2.82
C THR A 56 11.31 -8.04 -1.89
N VAL A 57 10.06 -7.66 -1.69
CA VAL A 57 9.11 -8.48 -0.92
C VAL A 57 8.97 -9.87 -1.55
N GLU A 58 8.95 -9.96 -2.89
CA GLU A 58 8.86 -11.21 -3.63
C GLU A 58 10.08 -12.11 -3.37
N GLU A 59 11.30 -11.59 -3.53
CA GLU A 59 12.53 -12.31 -3.23
C GLU A 59 12.61 -12.76 -1.76
N ALA A 60 12.20 -11.89 -0.84
CA ALA A 60 12.18 -12.19 0.58
C ALA A 60 11.14 -13.26 0.94
N LEU A 61 9.99 -13.29 0.26
CA LEU A 61 8.96 -14.29 0.46
C LEU A 61 9.49 -15.70 0.16
N GLU A 62 10.23 -15.84 -0.94
CA GLU A 62 10.91 -17.08 -1.32
C GLU A 62 12.04 -17.43 -0.34
N PHE A 63 12.87 -16.45 0.01
CA PHE A 63 14.00 -16.63 0.92
C PHE A 63 13.56 -17.11 2.32
N PHE A 64 12.43 -16.59 2.84
CA PHE A 64 11.87 -16.93 4.14
C PHE A 64 10.71 -17.93 4.09
N GLU A 65 10.59 -18.73 3.02
CA GLU A 65 9.50 -19.70 2.82
C GLU A 65 9.26 -20.63 4.02
N ASN A 66 10.35 -21.02 4.72
CA ASN A 66 10.33 -21.95 5.85
C ASN A 66 10.18 -21.26 7.22
N ILE A 67 9.94 -19.93 7.26
CA ILE A 67 9.74 -19.17 8.49
C ILE A 67 8.33 -18.56 8.48
N PRO A 68 7.31 -19.28 9.00
CA PRO A 68 5.90 -18.91 8.86
C PRO A 68 5.57 -17.51 9.34
N ARG A 69 6.18 -17.06 10.45
CA ARG A 69 5.94 -15.72 11.02
C ARG A 69 6.38 -14.59 10.09
N ILE A 70 7.47 -14.77 9.36
CA ILE A 70 7.97 -13.79 8.37
C ILE A 70 7.18 -13.93 7.07
N LYS A 71 7.04 -15.17 6.57
CA LYS A 71 6.31 -15.50 5.36
C LYS A 71 4.91 -14.89 5.34
N ASN A 72 4.14 -15.04 6.43
CA ASN A 72 2.77 -14.53 6.50
C ASN A 72 2.71 -13.00 6.35
N LYS A 73 3.68 -12.27 6.92
CA LYS A 73 3.75 -10.80 6.77
C LYS A 73 4.15 -10.38 5.36
N LEU A 74 5.12 -11.09 4.76
CA LEU A 74 5.54 -10.84 3.38
C LEU A 74 4.41 -11.18 2.40
N GLN A 75 3.68 -12.27 2.64
CA GLN A 75 2.52 -12.64 1.84
C GLN A 75 1.45 -11.52 1.87
N THR A 76 1.19 -10.92 3.04
CA THR A 76 0.24 -9.81 3.13
C THR A 76 0.68 -8.60 2.28
N LEU A 77 1.99 -8.32 2.22
CA LEU A 77 2.54 -7.28 1.33
C LEU A 77 2.40 -7.65 -0.15
N MET A 78 2.63 -8.92 -0.50
CA MET A 78 2.38 -9.44 -1.85
C MET A 78 0.92 -9.29 -2.25
N ASP A 79 0.02 -9.65 -1.34
CA ASP A 79 -1.43 -9.62 -1.58
C ASP A 79 -1.91 -8.20 -1.90
N VAL A 80 -1.34 -7.16 -1.27
CA VAL A 80 -1.67 -5.75 -1.56
C VAL A 80 -0.91 -5.16 -2.78
N GLY A 81 -0.22 -5.99 -3.57
CA GLY A 81 0.48 -5.56 -4.78
C GLY A 81 1.81 -4.85 -4.53
N LEU A 82 2.48 -5.12 -3.40
CA LEU A 82 3.76 -4.50 -3.03
C LEU A 82 4.94 -5.47 -3.17
N GLY A 83 4.85 -6.46 -4.05
CA GLY A 83 5.91 -7.45 -4.29
C GLY A 83 7.25 -6.86 -4.72
N TYR A 84 7.20 -5.76 -5.46
CA TYR A 84 8.36 -5.10 -6.06
C TYR A 84 9.12 -4.17 -5.09
N ILE A 85 8.53 -3.74 -3.98
CA ILE A 85 9.23 -2.84 -3.05
C ILE A 85 10.31 -3.58 -2.27
N ARG A 86 11.39 -2.88 -1.93
CA ARG A 86 12.47 -3.43 -1.11
C ARG A 86 12.12 -3.34 0.37
N LEU A 87 12.48 -4.37 1.15
CA LEU A 87 12.23 -4.41 2.59
C LEU A 87 12.86 -3.22 3.33
N GLY A 88 14.00 -2.76 2.86
CA GLY A 88 14.71 -1.62 3.42
C GLY A 88 14.38 -0.28 2.77
N GLN A 89 13.36 -0.18 1.93
CA GLN A 89 13.01 1.09 1.27
C GLN A 89 12.57 2.14 2.29
N PRO A 90 13.17 3.35 2.27
CA PRO A 90 12.75 4.44 3.15
C PRO A 90 11.30 4.87 2.88
N SER A 91 10.55 5.18 3.93
CA SER A 91 9.16 5.64 3.80
C SER A 91 9.00 6.91 2.98
N THR A 92 10.02 7.77 2.94
CA THR A 92 10.07 9.00 2.15
C THR A 92 10.13 8.77 0.64
N GLN A 93 10.45 7.55 0.19
CA GLN A 93 10.49 7.15 -1.21
C GLN A 93 9.22 6.43 -1.67
N LEU A 94 8.27 6.23 -0.76
CA LEU A 94 7.00 5.59 -1.09
C LEU A 94 6.02 6.63 -1.65
N SER A 95 5.31 6.25 -2.70
CA SER A 95 4.14 7.01 -3.16
C SER A 95 3.01 6.96 -2.12
N GLY A 96 2.06 7.87 -2.20
CA GLY A 96 0.89 7.89 -1.30
C GLY A 96 0.12 6.56 -1.33
N GLY A 97 -0.11 6.00 -2.51
CA GLY A 97 -0.76 4.71 -2.68
C GLY A 97 0.03 3.54 -2.08
N GLU A 98 1.36 3.51 -2.22
CA GLU A 98 2.21 2.48 -1.59
C GLU A 98 2.16 2.57 -0.06
N ALA A 99 2.22 3.79 0.49
CA ALA A 99 2.12 4.02 1.93
C ALA A 99 0.76 3.55 2.48
N GLN A 100 -0.35 3.82 1.77
CA GLN A 100 -1.68 3.31 2.13
C GLN A 100 -1.72 1.78 2.11
N ARG A 101 -1.20 1.15 1.06
CA ARG A 101 -1.17 -0.32 0.95
C ARG A 101 -0.31 -0.98 2.03
N ILE A 102 0.79 -0.35 2.46
CA ILE A 102 1.56 -0.84 3.62
C ILE A 102 0.72 -0.79 4.90
N LYS A 103 -0.02 0.30 5.14
CA LYS A 103 -0.95 0.38 6.28
C LYS A 103 -2.03 -0.70 6.19
N LEU A 104 -2.60 -0.90 5.00
CA LEU A 104 -3.59 -1.96 4.76
C LEU A 104 -3.01 -3.34 5.05
N ALA A 105 -1.81 -3.66 4.55
CA ALA A 105 -1.12 -4.92 4.83
C ALA A 105 -0.88 -5.12 6.34
N TYR A 106 -0.52 -4.06 7.05
CA TYR A 106 -0.36 -4.10 8.51
C TYR A 106 -1.68 -4.43 9.21
N GLU A 107 -2.79 -3.78 8.85
CA GLU A 107 -4.11 -4.06 9.42
C GLU A 107 -4.58 -5.49 9.11
N LEU A 108 -4.37 -5.97 7.89
CA LEU A 108 -4.66 -7.35 7.49
C LEU A 108 -3.85 -8.39 8.26
N SER A 109 -2.65 -8.03 8.70
CA SER A 109 -1.80 -8.93 9.51
C SER A 109 -2.28 -9.08 10.95
N LYS A 110 -3.20 -8.23 11.40
CA LYS A 110 -3.83 -8.28 12.73
C LYS A 110 -5.02 -9.25 12.73
N ARG A 111 -5.38 -9.70 13.91
CA ARG A 111 -6.63 -10.45 14.10
C ARG A 111 -7.81 -9.49 13.96
N SER A 112 -8.70 -9.77 13.00
CA SER A 112 -9.91 -8.96 12.82
C SER A 112 -10.80 -9.03 14.06
N THR A 113 -11.36 -7.88 14.46
CA THR A 113 -12.35 -7.78 15.54
C THR A 113 -13.79 -7.74 14.99
N GLY A 114 -13.96 -7.57 13.67
CA GLY A 114 -15.25 -7.41 13.02
C GLY A 114 -15.99 -6.11 13.35
N LYS A 115 -15.30 -5.09 13.88
CA LYS A 115 -15.89 -3.81 14.32
C LYS A 115 -15.04 -2.61 13.91
N THR A 116 -14.29 -2.72 12.81
CA THR A 116 -13.41 -1.67 12.34
C THR A 116 -14.01 -0.99 11.12
N LEU A 117 -13.94 0.34 11.07
CA LEU A 117 -14.20 1.14 9.88
C LEU A 117 -12.87 1.44 9.19
N TYR A 118 -12.72 1.01 7.95
CA TYR A 118 -11.60 1.33 7.08
C TYR A 118 -12.04 2.40 6.08
N ILE A 119 -11.28 3.46 5.96
CA ILE A 119 -11.47 4.52 4.96
C ILE A 119 -10.21 4.56 4.10
N LEU A 120 -10.36 4.31 2.80
CA LEU A 120 -9.28 4.31 1.83
C LEU A 120 -9.55 5.38 0.78
N ASP A 121 -8.52 6.16 0.49
CA ASP A 121 -8.57 7.22 -0.51
C ASP A 121 -7.70 6.83 -1.70
N GLU A 122 -8.33 6.63 -2.86
CA GLU A 122 -7.70 6.21 -4.13
C GLU A 122 -6.69 5.04 -3.99
N PRO A 123 -7.04 3.92 -3.34
CA PRO A 123 -6.09 2.85 -3.07
C PRO A 123 -5.60 2.13 -4.35
N THR A 124 -6.26 2.34 -5.49
CA THR A 124 -5.84 1.76 -6.79
C THR A 124 -4.77 2.60 -7.49
N THR A 125 -4.41 3.78 -6.97
CA THR A 125 -3.42 4.66 -7.60
C THR A 125 -2.08 3.94 -7.79
N GLY A 126 -1.60 3.92 -9.04
CA GLY A 126 -0.35 3.26 -9.42
C GLY A 126 -0.40 1.72 -9.47
N LEU A 127 -1.59 1.12 -9.37
CA LEU A 127 -1.77 -0.32 -9.54
C LEU A 127 -1.99 -0.72 -11.00
N HIS A 128 -1.41 -1.86 -11.36
CA HIS A 128 -1.79 -2.56 -12.58
C HIS A 128 -3.16 -3.24 -12.39
N ILE A 129 -3.91 -3.43 -13.47
CA ILE A 129 -5.27 -4.00 -13.43
C ILE A 129 -5.36 -5.34 -12.68
N HIS A 130 -4.35 -6.20 -12.78
CA HIS A 130 -4.29 -7.46 -12.03
C HIS A 130 -4.19 -7.25 -10.52
N ASP A 131 -3.53 -6.17 -10.09
CA ASP A 131 -3.36 -5.86 -8.67
C ASP A 131 -4.61 -5.21 -8.09
N VAL A 132 -5.39 -4.48 -8.92
CA VAL A 132 -6.73 -3.99 -8.55
C VAL A 132 -7.62 -5.15 -8.12
N ASN A 133 -7.68 -6.24 -8.92
CA ASN A 133 -8.47 -7.42 -8.58
C ASN A 133 -8.01 -8.10 -7.27
N ARG A 134 -6.71 -8.11 -7.01
CA ARG A 134 -6.19 -8.61 -5.72
C ARG A 134 -6.63 -7.73 -4.57
N LEU A 135 -6.53 -6.40 -4.74
CA LEU A 135 -6.97 -5.43 -3.74
C LEU A 135 -8.46 -5.58 -3.42
N VAL A 136 -9.32 -5.70 -4.45
CA VAL A 136 -10.76 -5.95 -4.26
C VAL A 136 -11.01 -7.19 -3.39
N LYS A 137 -10.36 -8.32 -3.71
CA LYS A 137 -10.50 -9.56 -2.90
C LYS A 137 -10.09 -9.37 -1.44
N ILE A 138 -9.09 -8.54 -1.19
CA ILE A 138 -8.61 -8.24 0.16
C ILE A 138 -9.63 -7.38 0.90
N LEU A 139 -10.16 -6.34 0.26
CA LEU A 139 -11.19 -5.48 0.85
C LEU A 139 -12.45 -6.30 1.15
N GLN A 140 -12.85 -7.20 0.25
CA GLN A 140 -13.97 -8.11 0.47
C GLN A 140 -13.73 -9.01 1.70
N ARG A 141 -12.53 -9.56 1.87
CA ARG A 141 -12.19 -10.34 3.08
C ARG A 141 -12.31 -9.54 4.37
N LEU A 142 -12.03 -8.22 4.34
CA LEU A 142 -12.26 -7.35 5.51
C LEU A 142 -13.75 -7.20 5.81
N VAL A 143 -14.57 -7.02 4.77
CA VAL A 143 -16.03 -6.92 4.89
C VAL A 143 -16.61 -8.23 5.40
N ASP A 144 -16.21 -9.37 4.83
CA ASP A 144 -16.62 -10.72 5.26
C ASP A 144 -16.26 -11.01 6.73
N GLY A 145 -15.17 -10.38 7.21
CA GLY A 145 -14.76 -10.39 8.62
C GLY A 145 -15.61 -9.50 9.53
N GLY A 146 -16.70 -8.92 9.03
CA GLY A 146 -17.65 -8.08 9.78
C GLY A 146 -17.26 -6.60 9.89
N ASN A 147 -16.24 -6.15 9.16
CA ASN A 147 -15.81 -4.75 9.16
C ASN A 147 -16.57 -3.94 8.12
N THR A 148 -16.51 -2.63 8.24
CA THR A 148 -17.02 -1.69 7.22
C THR A 148 -15.85 -1.08 6.45
N VAL A 149 -15.96 -1.06 5.12
CA VAL A 149 -14.93 -0.48 4.24
C VAL A 149 -15.57 0.62 3.39
N ILE A 150 -15.03 1.83 3.47
CA ILE A 150 -15.38 2.96 2.61
C ILE A 150 -14.19 3.23 1.71
N VAL A 151 -14.42 3.29 0.42
CA VAL A 151 -13.38 3.56 -0.59
C VAL A 151 -13.79 4.78 -1.41
N ILE A 152 -12.91 5.76 -1.49
CA ILE A 152 -13.02 6.88 -2.42
C ILE A 152 -12.26 6.46 -3.67
N GLU A 153 -12.94 6.36 -4.82
CA GLU A 153 -12.34 5.80 -6.03
C GLU A 153 -12.93 6.33 -7.32
N HIS A 154 -12.11 6.28 -8.37
CA HIS A 154 -12.49 6.58 -9.75
C HIS A 154 -12.32 5.37 -10.68
N ASN A 155 -11.67 4.32 -10.20
CA ASN A 155 -11.43 3.11 -10.96
C ASN A 155 -12.72 2.28 -11.08
N LEU A 156 -13.22 2.10 -12.30
CA LEU A 156 -14.49 1.40 -12.56
C LEU A 156 -14.43 -0.09 -12.21
N ASP A 157 -13.27 -0.73 -12.28
CA ASP A 157 -13.11 -2.12 -11.86
C ASP A 157 -13.23 -2.30 -10.35
N MET A 158 -12.88 -1.28 -9.57
CA MET A 158 -13.14 -1.23 -8.14
C MET A 158 -14.62 -0.89 -7.86
N ILE A 159 -15.14 0.16 -8.52
CA ILE A 159 -16.49 0.68 -8.28
C ILE A 159 -17.56 -0.37 -8.57
N LYS A 160 -17.43 -1.15 -9.65
CA LYS A 160 -18.39 -2.22 -9.98
C LYS A 160 -18.47 -3.35 -8.95
N CYS A 161 -17.47 -3.47 -8.08
CA CYS A 161 -17.42 -4.49 -7.03
C CYS A 161 -17.96 -4.00 -5.68
N ALA A 162 -18.42 -2.75 -5.60
CA ALA A 162 -18.97 -2.19 -4.37
C ALA A 162 -20.37 -2.74 -4.08
N ASP A 163 -20.69 -2.95 -2.81
CA ASP A 163 -22.04 -3.31 -2.38
C ASP A 163 -22.99 -2.11 -2.44
N TYR A 164 -22.44 -0.90 -2.23
CA TYR A 164 -23.18 0.35 -2.21
C TYR A 164 -22.30 1.52 -2.66
N ILE A 165 -22.83 2.37 -3.51
CA ILE A 165 -22.17 3.53 -4.06
C ILE A 165 -22.90 4.79 -3.61
N VAL A 166 -22.14 5.83 -3.24
CA VAL A 166 -22.59 7.20 -3.07
C VAL A 166 -21.90 8.04 -4.13
N ASP A 167 -22.64 8.44 -5.16
CA ASP A 167 -22.11 9.21 -6.29
C ASP A 167 -22.26 10.69 -6.03
N LEU A 168 -21.15 11.43 -6.07
CA LEU A 168 -21.08 12.86 -5.81
C LEU A 168 -20.83 13.61 -7.12
N GLY A 169 -21.56 14.71 -7.31
CA GLY A 169 -21.39 15.54 -8.49
C GLY A 169 -22.37 16.74 -8.52
N PRO A 170 -22.81 17.20 -9.72
CA PRO A 170 -22.41 16.71 -11.06
C PRO A 170 -21.01 17.15 -11.48
N GLU A 171 -20.51 18.27 -10.96
CA GLU A 171 -19.20 18.85 -11.27
C GLU A 171 -18.29 18.88 -10.03
N GLY A 172 -17.10 19.48 -10.15
CA GLY A 172 -16.20 19.73 -9.03
C GLY A 172 -16.31 21.16 -8.48
N GLY A 173 -15.67 21.44 -7.34
CA GLY A 173 -15.65 22.75 -6.70
C GLY A 173 -17.04 23.20 -6.23
N ASP A 174 -17.32 24.50 -6.37
CA ASP A 174 -18.56 25.13 -5.86
C ASP A 174 -19.86 24.59 -6.51
N LYS A 175 -19.76 23.94 -7.66
CA LYS A 175 -20.89 23.34 -8.39
C LYS A 175 -21.01 21.83 -8.19
N GLY A 176 -20.17 21.25 -7.37
CA GLY A 176 -20.12 19.82 -7.07
C GLY A 176 -20.43 19.49 -5.61
N GLY A 177 -20.08 18.27 -5.21
CA GLY A 177 -20.17 17.83 -3.82
C GLY A 177 -21.59 17.53 -3.33
N THR A 178 -22.58 17.47 -4.22
CA THR A 178 -23.92 17.00 -3.89
C THR A 178 -24.09 15.53 -4.23
N ILE A 179 -24.92 14.82 -3.46
CA ILE A 179 -25.25 13.43 -3.77
C ILE A 179 -26.23 13.42 -4.94
N ILE A 180 -25.81 12.85 -6.08
CA ILE A 180 -26.64 12.74 -7.29
C ILE A 180 -27.30 11.38 -7.43
N ALA A 181 -26.68 10.32 -6.94
CA ALA A 181 -27.26 9.00 -6.93
C ALA A 181 -26.68 8.15 -5.79
N THR A 182 -27.47 7.19 -5.30
CA THR A 182 -27.02 6.21 -4.32
C THR A 182 -27.63 4.84 -4.61
N GLY A 183 -26.88 3.78 -4.34
CA GLY A 183 -27.39 2.41 -4.49
C GLY A 183 -26.33 1.42 -4.93
N THR A 184 -26.76 0.25 -5.40
CA THR A 184 -25.88 -0.75 -5.99
C THR A 184 -25.30 -0.26 -7.32
N PRO A 185 -24.21 -0.85 -7.82
CA PRO A 185 -23.65 -0.51 -9.13
C PRO A 185 -24.70 -0.48 -10.26
N GLU A 186 -25.63 -1.44 -10.27
CA GLU A 186 -26.70 -1.52 -11.26
C GLU A 186 -27.64 -0.30 -11.19
N LYS A 187 -28.02 0.11 -9.97
CA LYS A 187 -28.87 1.30 -9.77
C LYS A 187 -28.17 2.59 -10.20
N ILE A 188 -26.87 2.69 -9.93
CA ILE A 188 -26.08 3.84 -10.38
C ILE A 188 -25.99 3.87 -11.91
N ALA A 189 -25.82 2.71 -12.55
CA ALA A 189 -25.79 2.59 -14.02
C ALA A 189 -27.11 3.05 -14.71
N GLU A 190 -28.22 3.01 -14.00
CA GLU A 190 -29.52 3.48 -14.50
C GLU A 190 -29.76 4.98 -14.24
N ALA A 191 -28.98 5.60 -13.36
CA ALA A 191 -29.11 7.01 -12.98
C ALA A 191 -28.68 7.94 -14.12
N LYS A 192 -29.61 8.65 -14.74
CA LYS A 192 -29.36 9.48 -15.94
C LYS A 192 -28.39 10.63 -15.68
N GLU A 193 -28.38 11.16 -14.45
CA GLU A 193 -27.56 12.30 -14.05
C GLU A 193 -26.16 11.89 -13.59
N SER A 194 -25.92 10.59 -13.42
CA SER A 194 -24.64 10.05 -12.96
C SER A 194 -23.65 9.88 -14.12
N TYR A 195 -22.54 10.62 -14.07
CA TYR A 195 -21.43 10.36 -14.98
C TYR A 195 -20.80 8.99 -14.71
N THR A 196 -20.61 8.65 -13.43
CA THR A 196 -20.13 7.33 -13.03
C THR A 196 -21.01 6.22 -13.59
N GLY A 197 -22.34 6.36 -13.46
CA GLY A 197 -23.31 5.41 -13.98
C GLY A 197 -23.24 5.23 -15.49
N LYS A 198 -23.06 6.33 -16.24
CA LYS A 198 -22.90 6.29 -17.69
C LYS A 198 -21.73 5.42 -18.16
N TYR A 199 -20.60 5.50 -17.44
CA TYR A 199 -19.43 4.69 -17.77
C TYR A 199 -19.56 3.27 -17.19
N LEU A 200 -20.08 3.12 -15.98
CA LEU A 200 -20.26 1.84 -15.30
C LEU A 200 -21.14 0.87 -16.09
N LYS A 201 -22.15 1.38 -16.78
CA LYS A 201 -23.06 0.60 -17.64
C LYS A 201 -22.35 -0.24 -18.72
N LYS A 202 -21.10 0.11 -19.06
CA LYS A 202 -20.30 -0.65 -20.04
C LYS A 202 -19.49 -1.79 -19.39
N TYR A 203 -19.45 -1.83 -18.08
CA TYR A 203 -18.64 -2.74 -17.27
C TYR A 203 -19.48 -3.77 -16.50
N LEU A 204 -20.80 -3.57 -16.45
CA LEU A 204 -21.79 -4.48 -15.90
C LEU A 204 -22.40 -5.32 -17.02
#